data_2027be0aada6c26785f28d1bfe2b5679
#
_entry.id   2027be0aada6c26785f28d1bfe2b5679
#
_cell.length_a   1.000
_cell.length_b   1.000
_cell.length_c   1.000
_cell.angle_alpha   90.00
_cell.angle_beta   90.00
_cell.angle_gamma   90.00
#
_symmetry.space_group_name_H-M   'P 1'
#
loop_
_entity.id
_entity.type
_entity.pdbx_description
1 polymer ?
#
loop_
_entity_poly.entity_id
_entity_poly.type
_entity_poly.pdbx_seq_one_letter_code
_entity_poly.pdbx_strand_id
1 'polypeptide(L)'
;MIRTLADPSDQIRNHTIERLVELPAEKQHLLVAQMGTHSRWVRDGMFEVAAKLDLKDVDMFNFCRNQLRFAYEAVQRINFLGKKTENAATRMMLEHLEEVCQHRVNNAIMGIAAKDSEGRIKIALRGFNSGKERERSDSIEALEALLDKPLANLLLPMLDNRPEYERLAVGRKHFGLGDLGEQEFVEGCLNDPSWVTIVMILECLAIWGNIDPYRNAIEKLARGDHGALTHTASHALKSSEGDHEEPLSCLIERINNIRKVDLFHDLTIGQLAAVAWKSEVLSFGPDEVIASAELPNQGLQMIVEGD
;
A
#
# COMPACT_ATOMS: atom_id res chain seq x y z
N MET A 1 1.04 19.86 11.87
CA MET A 1 0.96 20.50 10.56
C MET A 1 0.83 19.49 9.41
N ILE A 2 1.77 18.55 9.15
CA ILE A 2 1.64 17.59 8.03
C ILE A 2 0.37 16.74 8.12
N ARG A 3 -0.04 16.30 9.31
CA ARG A 3 -1.29 15.52 9.49
C ARG A 3 -2.55 16.30 9.09
N THR A 4 -2.54 17.63 9.15
CA THR A 4 -3.69 18.45 8.74
C THR A 4 -3.88 18.54 7.22
N LEU A 5 -2.93 18.00 6.44
CA LEU A 5 -3.15 17.75 5.00
C LEU A 5 -4.21 16.66 4.74
N ALA A 6 -4.56 15.86 5.74
CA ALA A 6 -5.64 14.88 5.66
C ALA A 6 -6.97 15.41 6.22
N ASP A 7 -7.09 16.70 6.52
CA ASP A 7 -8.33 17.29 7.02
C ASP A 7 -9.44 17.22 5.94
N PRO A 8 -10.70 16.87 6.31
CA PRO A 8 -11.81 16.87 5.37
C PRO A 8 -12.07 18.25 4.70
N SER A 9 -11.74 19.34 5.37
CA SER A 9 -11.93 20.71 4.86
C SER A 9 -10.83 21.11 3.89
N ASP A 10 -11.22 21.44 2.65
CA ASP A 10 -10.31 22.00 1.62
C ASP A 10 -9.62 23.28 2.12
N GLN A 11 -10.33 24.10 2.86
CA GLN A 11 -9.80 25.34 3.39
C GLN A 11 -8.64 25.10 4.36
N ILE A 12 -8.77 24.11 5.24
CA ILE A 12 -7.71 23.74 6.18
C ILE A 12 -6.54 23.14 5.44
N ARG A 13 -6.79 22.28 4.45
CA ARG A 13 -5.72 21.68 3.64
C ARG A 13 -4.94 22.75 2.88
N ASN A 14 -5.63 23.65 2.18
CA ASN A 14 -5.00 24.73 1.40
C ASN A 14 -4.18 25.65 2.29
N HIS A 15 -4.73 26.08 3.44
CA HIS A 15 -3.96 26.88 4.40
C HIS A 15 -2.72 26.14 4.93
N THR A 16 -2.84 24.81 5.16
CA THR A 16 -1.70 23.99 5.57
C THR A 16 -0.62 23.93 4.49
N ILE A 17 -1.00 23.82 3.21
CA ILE A 17 -0.08 23.83 2.08
C ILE A 17 0.67 25.18 2.02
N GLU A 18 -0.04 26.30 2.12
CA GLU A 18 0.56 27.64 2.15
C GLU A 18 1.61 27.77 3.26
N ARG A 19 1.28 27.33 4.46
CA ARG A 19 2.19 27.36 5.62
C ARG A 19 3.40 26.43 5.47
N LEU A 20 3.24 25.30 4.79
CA LEU A 20 4.35 24.37 4.52
C LEU A 20 5.30 24.93 3.44
N VAL A 21 4.77 25.69 2.48
CA VAL A 21 5.59 26.37 1.45
C VAL A 21 6.46 27.48 2.06
N GLU A 22 6.03 28.10 3.15
CA GLU A 22 6.80 29.12 3.88
C GLU A 22 7.94 28.56 4.76
N LEU A 23 8.12 27.23 4.82
CA LEU A 23 9.18 26.63 5.63
C LEU A 23 10.57 27.04 5.12
N PRO A 24 11.51 27.34 6.04
CA PRO A 24 12.90 27.62 5.70
C PRO A 24 13.55 26.47 4.90
N ALA A 25 14.42 26.82 3.97
CA ALA A 25 15.09 25.87 3.07
C ALA A 25 15.75 24.69 3.82
N GLU A 26 16.35 24.97 4.99
CA GLU A 26 17.02 23.93 5.81
C GLU A 26 16.05 22.85 6.31
N LYS A 27 14.73 23.10 6.33
CA LYS A 27 13.71 22.15 6.78
C LYS A 27 12.98 21.45 5.63
N GLN A 28 13.21 21.86 4.38
CA GLN A 28 12.51 21.28 3.23
C GLN A 28 12.82 19.80 3.01
N HIS A 29 14.03 19.33 3.37
CA HIS A 29 14.39 17.92 3.29
C HIS A 29 13.45 17.02 4.13
N LEU A 30 12.86 17.55 5.24
CA LEU A 30 11.88 16.81 6.05
C LEU A 30 10.56 16.55 5.31
N LEU A 31 10.22 17.41 4.34
CA LEU A 31 9.02 17.27 3.53
C LEU A 31 9.14 16.05 2.60
N VAL A 32 10.31 15.90 1.97
CA VAL A 32 10.57 14.77 1.04
C VAL A 32 10.43 13.42 1.72
N ALA A 33 10.88 13.30 2.97
CA ALA A 33 10.73 12.08 3.74
C ALA A 33 9.26 11.66 3.92
N GLN A 34 8.33 12.62 3.88
CA GLN A 34 6.89 12.38 4.04
C GLN A 34 6.15 12.16 2.71
N MET A 35 6.76 12.44 1.57
CA MET A 35 6.14 12.26 0.25
C MET A 35 5.87 10.78 -0.08
N GLY A 36 6.56 9.85 0.59
CA GLY A 36 6.34 8.40 0.46
C GLY A 36 5.27 7.85 1.40
N THR A 37 4.51 8.68 2.13
CA THR A 37 3.48 8.22 3.09
C THR A 37 2.35 7.44 2.41
N HIS A 38 1.76 6.49 3.13
CA HIS A 38 0.60 5.71 2.67
C HIS A 38 -0.71 6.52 2.65
N SER A 39 -0.81 7.61 3.43
CA SER A 39 -1.99 8.47 3.41
C SER A 39 -2.07 9.26 2.11
N ARG A 40 -3.07 8.96 1.27
CA ARG A 40 -3.29 9.61 -0.03
C ARG A 40 -3.37 11.14 0.12
N TRP A 41 -4.18 11.62 1.04
CA TRP A 41 -4.40 13.06 1.25
C TRP A 41 -3.12 13.79 1.67
N VAL A 42 -2.39 13.22 2.64
CA VAL A 42 -1.11 13.78 3.08
C VAL A 42 -0.11 13.78 1.93
N ARG A 43 0.00 12.68 1.20
CA ARG A 43 0.91 12.53 0.08
C ARG A 43 0.61 13.56 -1.02
N ASP A 44 -0.64 13.65 -1.48
CA ASP A 44 -1.03 14.54 -2.57
C ASP A 44 -0.79 16.01 -2.17
N GLY A 45 -1.10 16.39 -0.93
CA GLY A 45 -0.77 17.71 -0.39
C GLY A 45 0.74 17.95 -0.31
N MET A 46 1.55 16.96 0.04
CA MET A 46 3.01 17.07 0.06
C MET A 46 3.60 17.25 -1.33
N PHE A 47 3.06 16.58 -2.37
CA PHE A 47 3.48 16.80 -3.75
C PHE A 47 3.07 18.20 -4.24
N GLU A 48 1.93 18.72 -3.80
CA GLU A 48 1.53 20.11 -4.11
C GLU A 48 2.48 21.13 -3.47
N VAL A 49 2.85 20.91 -2.21
CA VAL A 49 3.88 21.71 -1.54
C VAL A 49 5.19 21.64 -2.32
N ALA A 50 5.65 20.44 -2.69
CA ALA A 50 6.88 20.25 -3.44
C ALA A 50 6.86 20.95 -4.81
N ALA A 51 5.71 20.97 -5.49
CA ALA A 51 5.53 21.68 -6.76
C ALA A 51 5.58 23.22 -6.63
N LYS A 52 5.19 23.75 -5.45
CA LYS A 52 5.24 25.20 -5.17
C LYS A 52 6.61 25.67 -4.64
N LEU A 53 7.40 24.75 -4.09
CA LEU A 53 8.74 25.03 -3.59
C LEU A 53 9.77 24.92 -4.72
N ASP A 54 10.72 25.85 -4.78
CA ASP A 54 11.92 25.67 -5.60
C ASP A 54 12.89 24.73 -4.85
N LEU A 55 12.64 23.42 -4.95
CA LEU A 55 13.39 22.38 -4.24
C LEU A 55 14.77 22.17 -4.90
N LYS A 56 15.65 23.18 -4.95
CA LYS A 56 16.98 23.09 -5.56
C LYS A 56 17.86 22.05 -4.86
N ASP A 57 17.76 21.98 -3.54
CA ASP A 57 18.59 21.11 -2.70
C ASP A 57 17.97 19.70 -2.50
N VAL A 58 16.78 19.44 -3.06
CA VAL A 58 16.11 18.14 -2.93
C VAL A 58 16.42 17.28 -4.13
N ASP A 59 17.08 16.17 -3.90
CA ASP A 59 17.39 15.18 -4.91
C ASP A 59 16.12 14.35 -5.28
N MET A 60 15.26 14.95 -6.08
CA MET A 60 14.04 14.30 -6.58
C MET A 60 14.34 13.10 -7.47
N PHE A 61 15.50 13.08 -8.14
CA PHE A 61 15.91 11.93 -8.91
C PHE A 61 16.11 10.71 -8.01
N ASN A 62 16.87 10.86 -6.91
CA ASN A 62 17.04 9.78 -5.95
C ASN A 62 15.74 9.39 -5.25
N PHE A 63 14.84 10.33 -4.96
CA PHE A 63 13.52 10.01 -4.46
C PHE A 63 12.76 9.10 -5.44
N CYS A 64 12.62 9.51 -6.70
CA CYS A 64 11.91 8.75 -7.73
C CYS A 64 12.56 7.38 -7.97
N ARG A 65 13.89 7.34 -8.04
CA ARG A 65 14.65 6.10 -8.19
C ARG A 65 14.42 5.13 -7.03
N ASN A 66 14.34 5.62 -5.80
CA ASN A 66 14.05 4.81 -4.63
C ASN A 66 12.60 4.29 -4.63
N GLN A 67 11.62 5.12 -5.02
CA GLN A 67 10.23 4.64 -5.18
C GLN A 67 10.15 3.52 -6.23
N LEU A 68 10.84 3.69 -7.37
CA LEU A 68 10.89 2.65 -8.41
C LEU A 68 11.61 1.39 -7.93
N ARG A 69 12.68 1.51 -7.13
CA ARG A 69 13.32 0.35 -6.51
C ARG A 69 12.33 -0.45 -5.67
N PHE A 70 11.57 0.19 -4.79
CA PHE A 70 10.54 -0.48 -3.99
C PHE A 70 9.42 -1.09 -4.85
N ALA A 71 9.07 -0.45 -5.98
CA ALA A 71 8.12 -1.04 -6.92
C ALA A 71 8.66 -2.33 -7.55
N TYR A 72 9.94 -2.36 -7.96
CA TYR A 72 10.59 -3.58 -8.47
C TYR A 72 10.77 -4.67 -7.41
N GLU A 73 11.05 -4.31 -6.17
CA GLU A 73 11.04 -5.25 -5.04
C GLU A 73 9.64 -5.85 -4.83
N ALA A 74 8.57 -5.05 -5.00
CA ALA A 74 7.20 -5.58 -4.96
C ALA A 74 6.93 -6.56 -6.12
N VAL A 75 7.36 -6.26 -7.36
CA VAL A 75 7.26 -7.19 -8.50
C VAL A 75 8.00 -8.50 -8.20
N GLN A 76 9.17 -8.45 -7.59
CA GLN A 76 9.93 -9.63 -7.19
C GLN A 76 9.16 -10.47 -6.17
N ARG A 77 8.54 -9.83 -5.17
CA ARG A 77 7.70 -10.49 -4.16
C ARG A 77 6.43 -11.11 -4.78
N ILE A 78 5.78 -10.41 -5.72
CA ILE A 78 4.63 -10.91 -6.49
C ILE A 78 5.03 -12.17 -7.27
N ASN A 79 6.15 -12.14 -8.00
CA ASN A 79 6.66 -13.30 -8.73
C ASN A 79 6.97 -14.51 -7.83
N PHE A 80 7.52 -14.27 -6.64
CA PHE A 80 7.75 -15.34 -5.67
C PHE A 80 6.43 -15.95 -5.21
N LEU A 81 5.50 -15.10 -4.78
CA LEU A 81 4.23 -15.51 -4.18
C LEU A 81 3.30 -16.19 -5.20
N GLY A 82 3.31 -15.74 -6.46
CA GLY A 82 2.53 -16.33 -7.55
C GLY A 82 2.90 -17.80 -7.89
N LYS A 83 4.04 -18.27 -7.38
CA LYS A 83 4.46 -19.67 -7.51
C LYS A 83 3.99 -20.55 -6.33
N LYS A 84 3.41 -19.95 -5.29
CA LYS A 84 2.88 -20.67 -4.13
C LYS A 84 1.46 -21.17 -4.40
N THR A 85 1.04 -22.15 -3.60
CA THR A 85 -0.34 -22.66 -3.67
C THR A 85 -1.34 -21.54 -3.39
N GLU A 86 -2.31 -21.40 -4.29
CA GLU A 86 -3.34 -20.38 -4.17
C GLU A 86 -4.30 -20.70 -3.02
N ASN A 87 -4.48 -19.73 -2.13
CA ASN A 87 -5.46 -19.74 -1.05
C ASN A 87 -5.90 -18.29 -0.77
N ALA A 88 -6.85 -18.07 0.13
CA ALA A 88 -7.39 -16.74 0.43
C ALA A 88 -6.31 -15.78 0.90
N ALA A 89 -5.37 -16.22 1.75
CA ALA A 89 -4.29 -15.38 2.27
C ALA A 89 -3.28 -15.00 1.18
N THR A 90 -2.82 -15.99 0.38
CA THR A 90 -1.87 -15.72 -0.71
C THR A 90 -2.47 -14.81 -1.77
N ARG A 91 -3.76 -14.96 -2.10
CA ARG A 91 -4.46 -14.08 -3.03
C ARG A 91 -4.53 -12.64 -2.50
N MET A 92 -4.95 -12.47 -1.25
CA MET A 92 -5.04 -11.14 -0.64
C MET A 92 -3.67 -10.48 -0.49
N MET A 93 -2.64 -11.24 -0.17
CA MET A 93 -1.26 -10.75 -0.13
C MET A 93 -0.76 -10.32 -1.52
N LEU A 94 -1.11 -11.06 -2.59
CA LEU A 94 -0.81 -10.67 -3.98
C LEU A 94 -1.47 -9.34 -4.33
N GLU A 95 -2.78 -9.21 -4.09
CA GLU A 95 -3.51 -7.96 -4.32
C GLU A 95 -2.88 -6.78 -3.55
N HIS A 96 -2.53 -7.00 -2.28
CA HIS A 96 -1.85 -5.98 -1.47
C HIS A 96 -0.48 -5.57 -2.06
N LEU A 97 0.33 -6.52 -2.51
CA LEU A 97 1.63 -6.24 -3.12
C LEU A 97 1.49 -5.51 -4.47
N GLU A 98 0.45 -5.81 -5.25
CA GLU A 98 0.12 -5.08 -6.48
C GLU A 98 -0.26 -3.63 -6.17
N GLU A 99 -1.09 -3.39 -5.16
CA GLU A 99 -1.41 -2.04 -4.68
C GLU A 99 -0.17 -1.28 -4.20
N VAL A 100 0.71 -1.94 -3.44
CA VAL A 100 1.99 -1.36 -3.00
C VAL A 100 2.86 -1.00 -4.21
N CYS A 101 2.98 -1.88 -5.18
CA CYS A 101 3.72 -1.63 -6.42
C CYS A 101 3.17 -0.39 -7.15
N GLN A 102 1.87 -0.35 -7.40
CA GLN A 102 1.21 0.77 -8.06
C GLN A 102 1.36 2.08 -7.28
N HIS A 103 1.24 2.03 -5.95
CA HIS A 103 1.47 3.18 -5.08
C HIS A 103 2.89 3.74 -5.23
N ARG A 104 3.91 2.88 -5.29
CA ARG A 104 5.31 3.29 -5.46
C ARG A 104 5.57 3.91 -6.83
N VAL A 105 5.00 3.32 -7.88
CA VAL A 105 5.04 3.89 -9.24
C VAL A 105 4.39 5.27 -9.28
N ASN A 106 3.19 5.42 -8.70
CA ASN A 106 2.50 6.70 -8.62
C ASN A 106 3.30 7.76 -7.86
N ASN A 107 3.98 7.39 -6.77
CA ASN A 107 4.85 8.31 -6.03
C ASN A 107 6.02 8.80 -6.90
N ALA A 108 6.65 7.91 -7.67
CA ALA A 108 7.71 8.30 -8.61
C ALA A 108 7.19 9.28 -9.66
N ILE A 109 6.04 8.99 -10.26
CA ILE A 109 5.38 9.86 -11.25
C ILE A 109 5.09 11.25 -10.65
N MET A 110 4.51 11.31 -9.46
CA MET A 110 4.19 12.58 -8.79
C MET A 110 5.45 13.36 -8.44
N GLY A 111 6.53 12.68 -8.04
CA GLY A 111 7.84 13.30 -7.81
C GLY A 111 8.42 13.93 -9.08
N ILE A 112 8.32 13.24 -10.21
CA ILE A 112 8.76 13.75 -11.51
C ILE A 112 7.88 14.96 -11.92
N ALA A 113 6.56 14.84 -11.78
CA ALA A 113 5.62 15.91 -12.12
C ALA A 113 5.77 17.16 -11.24
N ALA A 114 6.26 17.02 -10.01
CA ALA A 114 6.53 18.17 -9.13
C ALA A 114 7.71 19.04 -9.60
N LYS A 115 8.61 18.47 -10.41
CA LYS A 115 9.74 19.20 -11.04
C LYS A 115 9.41 19.75 -12.43
N ASP A 116 8.28 19.37 -13.01
CA ASP A 116 7.85 19.82 -14.34
C ASP A 116 7.08 21.15 -14.23
N SER A 117 7.80 22.26 -14.30
CA SER A 117 7.23 23.61 -14.22
C SER A 117 6.26 23.93 -15.37
N GLU A 118 6.40 23.27 -16.52
CA GLU A 118 5.55 23.47 -17.70
C GLU A 118 4.30 22.58 -17.70
N GLY A 119 4.22 21.62 -16.78
CA GLY A 119 3.07 20.72 -16.63
C GLY A 119 2.90 19.69 -17.75
N ARG A 120 3.92 19.53 -18.62
CA ARG A 120 3.89 18.59 -19.76
C ARG A 120 3.73 17.14 -19.33
N ILE A 121 4.40 16.75 -18.24
CA ILE A 121 4.30 15.40 -17.66
C ILE A 121 2.88 15.15 -17.15
N LYS A 122 2.25 16.14 -16.50
CA LYS A 122 0.86 16.03 -16.05
C LYS A 122 -0.12 15.85 -17.23
N ILE A 123 0.15 16.48 -18.37
CA ILE A 123 -0.65 16.34 -19.59
C ILE A 123 -0.49 14.92 -20.16
N ALA A 124 0.74 14.43 -20.29
CA ALA A 124 1.01 13.07 -20.74
C ALA A 124 0.33 12.02 -19.83
N LEU A 125 0.38 12.19 -18.52
CA LEU A 125 -0.27 11.29 -17.56
C LEU A 125 -1.80 11.26 -17.67
N ARG A 126 -2.46 12.33 -18.09
CA ARG A 126 -3.91 12.31 -18.34
C ARG A 126 -4.30 11.36 -19.45
N GLY A 127 -3.54 11.38 -20.57
CA GLY A 127 -3.77 10.45 -21.67
C GLY A 127 -3.47 9.00 -21.27
N PHE A 128 -2.47 8.77 -20.44
CA PHE A 128 -2.16 7.45 -19.89
C PHE A 128 -3.33 6.85 -19.09
N ASN A 129 -4.07 7.67 -18.35
CA ASN A 129 -5.21 7.25 -17.51
C ASN A 129 -6.56 7.28 -18.24
N SER A 130 -6.60 7.61 -19.54
CA SER A 130 -7.85 7.77 -20.29
C SER A 130 -8.61 6.46 -20.59
N GLY A 131 -7.95 5.31 -20.37
CA GLY A 131 -8.50 3.99 -20.70
C GLY A 131 -8.50 3.63 -22.19
N LYS A 132 -8.03 4.54 -23.07
CA LYS A 132 -7.92 4.28 -24.51
C LYS A 132 -6.48 3.91 -24.87
N GLU A 133 -6.31 2.75 -25.51
CA GLU A 133 -4.99 2.18 -25.83
C GLU A 133 -4.11 3.14 -26.65
N ARG A 134 -4.70 3.83 -27.64
CA ARG A 134 -3.96 4.81 -28.44
C ARG A 134 -3.47 6.00 -27.61
N GLU A 135 -4.34 6.59 -26.79
CA GLU A 135 -3.97 7.71 -25.93
C GLU A 135 -2.90 7.30 -24.90
N ARG A 136 -2.96 6.06 -24.45
CA ARG A 136 -1.95 5.48 -23.56
C ARG A 136 -0.60 5.33 -24.26
N SER A 137 -0.57 4.81 -25.50
CA SER A 137 0.64 4.67 -26.31
C SER A 137 1.28 6.03 -26.59
N ASP A 138 0.48 7.01 -27.06
CA ASP A 138 0.94 8.39 -27.30
C ASP A 138 1.51 9.02 -26.01
N SER A 139 0.92 8.70 -24.86
CA SER A 139 1.39 9.19 -23.54
C SER A 139 2.72 8.57 -23.13
N ILE A 140 2.92 7.28 -23.40
CA ILE A 140 4.20 6.59 -23.13
C ILE A 140 5.31 7.21 -23.97
N GLU A 141 5.08 7.45 -25.27
CA GLU A 141 6.03 8.12 -26.16
C GLU A 141 6.35 9.55 -25.68
N ALA A 142 5.32 10.29 -25.26
CA ALA A 142 5.51 11.63 -24.70
C ALA A 142 6.32 11.61 -23.40
N LEU A 143 6.07 10.66 -22.52
CA LEU A 143 6.84 10.47 -21.29
C LEU A 143 8.30 10.08 -21.58
N GLU A 144 8.53 9.21 -22.55
CA GLU A 144 9.89 8.83 -22.98
C GLU A 144 10.70 10.05 -23.47
N ALA A 145 10.05 10.94 -24.21
CA ALA A 145 10.67 12.17 -24.73
C ALA A 145 10.92 13.24 -23.65
N LEU A 146 10.11 13.25 -22.58
CA LEU A 146 10.17 14.25 -21.51
C LEU A 146 11.08 13.85 -20.35
N LEU A 147 11.28 12.55 -20.15
CA LEU A 147 12.03 12.02 -19.01
C LEU A 147 13.52 11.89 -19.32
N ASP A 148 14.34 12.10 -18.28
CA ASP A 148 15.73 11.72 -18.34
C ASP A 148 15.85 10.21 -18.59
N LYS A 149 16.74 9.82 -19.51
CA LYS A 149 16.94 8.43 -19.92
C LYS A 149 17.08 7.43 -18.76
N PRO A 150 17.79 7.72 -17.64
CA PRO A 150 17.86 6.83 -16.49
C PRO A 150 16.50 6.58 -15.84
N LEU A 151 15.65 7.61 -15.68
CA LEU A 151 14.31 7.46 -15.13
C LEU A 151 13.34 6.81 -16.10
N ALA A 152 13.41 7.16 -17.39
CA ALA A 152 12.61 6.53 -18.44
C ALA A 152 12.82 5.01 -18.47
N ASN A 153 14.06 4.55 -18.44
CA ASN A 153 14.41 3.13 -18.41
C ASN A 153 13.86 2.37 -17.17
N LEU A 154 13.60 3.07 -16.08
CA LEU A 154 13.05 2.47 -14.87
C LEU A 154 11.52 2.58 -14.81
N LEU A 155 10.95 3.69 -15.26
CA LEU A 155 9.53 3.96 -15.13
C LEU A 155 8.70 3.31 -16.24
N LEU A 156 9.12 3.43 -17.50
CA LEU A 156 8.33 2.95 -18.64
C LEU A 156 8.01 1.46 -18.61
N PRO A 157 8.94 0.54 -18.20
CA PRO A 157 8.59 -0.87 -18.07
C PRO A 157 7.50 -1.16 -17.05
N MET A 158 7.31 -0.27 -16.05
CA MET A 158 6.24 -0.40 -15.05
C MET A 158 4.90 0.13 -15.57
N LEU A 159 4.91 1.08 -16.51
CA LEU A 159 3.72 1.68 -17.09
C LEU A 159 3.19 0.90 -18.30
N ASP A 160 4.07 0.30 -19.08
CA ASP A 160 3.78 -0.33 -20.37
C ASP A 160 3.24 -1.76 -20.25
N ASN A 161 2.73 -2.18 -19.08
CA ASN A 161 2.23 -3.54 -18.83
C ASN A 161 3.14 -4.65 -19.39
N ARG A 162 4.46 -4.42 -19.40
CA ARG A 162 5.41 -5.42 -19.90
C ARG A 162 5.29 -6.72 -19.12
N PRO A 163 5.56 -7.85 -19.75
CA PRO A 163 5.60 -9.14 -19.08
C PRO A 163 6.46 -9.08 -17.81
N GLU A 164 6.05 -9.81 -16.80
CA GLU A 164 6.71 -9.81 -15.50
C GLU A 164 8.21 -10.10 -15.58
N TYR A 165 8.61 -11.05 -16.44
CA TYR A 165 10.02 -11.42 -16.65
C TYR A 165 10.88 -10.24 -17.15
N GLU A 166 10.32 -9.34 -17.97
CA GLU A 166 11.02 -8.13 -18.43
C GLU A 166 11.20 -7.13 -17.31
N ARG A 167 10.14 -6.91 -16.50
CA ARG A 167 10.23 -6.06 -15.31
C ARG A 167 11.26 -6.59 -14.33
N LEU A 168 11.28 -7.90 -14.07
CA LEU A 168 12.30 -8.53 -13.23
C LEU A 168 13.71 -8.36 -13.80
N ALA A 169 13.89 -8.45 -15.13
CA ALA A 169 15.18 -8.21 -15.76
C ALA A 169 15.68 -6.76 -15.55
N VAL A 170 14.78 -5.78 -15.61
CA VAL A 170 15.11 -4.38 -15.28
C VAL A 170 15.49 -4.24 -13.80
N GLY A 171 14.74 -4.86 -12.89
CA GLY A 171 15.06 -4.87 -11.46
C GLY A 171 16.44 -5.46 -11.16
N ARG A 172 16.79 -6.59 -11.79
CA ARG A 172 18.14 -7.20 -11.70
C ARG A 172 19.22 -6.25 -12.18
N LYS A 173 19.03 -5.67 -13.36
CA LYS A 173 20.03 -4.81 -14.01
C LYS A 173 20.31 -3.53 -13.22
N HIS A 174 19.30 -2.88 -12.68
CA HIS A 174 19.43 -1.55 -12.11
C HIS A 174 19.51 -1.50 -10.59
N PHE A 175 18.99 -2.54 -9.90
CA PHE A 175 18.92 -2.60 -8.45
C PHE A 175 19.58 -3.85 -7.86
N GLY A 176 20.10 -4.76 -8.69
CA GLY A 176 20.75 -5.98 -8.23
C GLY A 176 19.79 -7.00 -7.63
N LEU A 177 18.48 -6.92 -7.96
CA LEU A 177 17.47 -7.83 -7.43
C LEU A 177 17.67 -9.22 -8.01
N GLY A 178 18.10 -10.18 -7.17
CA GLY A 178 18.26 -11.59 -7.53
C GLY A 178 16.94 -12.37 -7.52
N ASP A 179 17.04 -13.71 -7.60
CA ASP A 179 15.89 -14.56 -7.35
C ASP A 179 15.61 -14.59 -5.84
N LEU A 180 14.34 -14.37 -5.47
CA LEU A 180 13.92 -14.28 -4.08
C LEU A 180 13.66 -15.68 -3.52
N GLY A 181 14.37 -16.05 -2.45
CA GLY A 181 14.12 -17.25 -1.67
C GLY A 181 12.98 -17.09 -0.67
N GLU A 182 12.43 -18.19 -0.15
CA GLU A 182 11.34 -18.16 0.83
C GLU A 182 11.75 -17.39 2.10
N GLN A 183 12.93 -17.68 2.61
CA GLN A 183 13.42 -17.03 3.82
C GLN A 183 13.53 -15.50 3.62
N GLU A 184 14.15 -15.06 2.53
CA GLU A 184 14.30 -13.64 2.22
C GLU A 184 12.94 -12.95 2.02
N PHE A 185 11.99 -13.64 1.37
CA PHE A 185 10.64 -13.13 1.18
C PHE A 185 9.94 -12.92 2.54
N VAL A 186 9.92 -13.95 3.39
CA VAL A 186 9.24 -13.88 4.69
C VAL A 186 9.90 -12.87 5.61
N GLU A 187 11.22 -12.90 5.75
CA GLU A 187 11.96 -11.94 6.58
C GLU A 187 11.76 -10.50 6.08
N GLY A 188 11.78 -10.30 4.75
CA GLY A 188 11.52 -9.01 4.14
C GLY A 188 10.09 -8.49 4.40
N CYS A 189 9.09 -9.38 4.47
CA CYS A 189 7.73 -9.01 4.81
C CYS A 189 7.52 -8.78 6.31
N LEU A 190 8.14 -9.59 7.19
CA LEU A 190 8.07 -9.41 8.64
C LEU A 190 8.77 -8.13 9.13
N ASN A 191 9.74 -7.62 8.37
CA ASN A 191 10.44 -6.36 8.66
C ASN A 191 9.91 -5.18 7.84
N ASP A 192 8.77 -5.33 7.14
CA ASP A 192 8.19 -4.26 6.34
C ASP A 192 7.67 -3.12 7.25
N PRO A 193 7.84 -1.84 6.87
CA PRO A 193 7.30 -0.72 7.66
C PRO A 193 5.77 -0.69 7.68
N SER A 194 5.10 -1.38 6.78
CA SER A 194 3.64 -1.50 6.74
C SER A 194 3.17 -2.64 7.64
N TRP A 195 2.43 -2.33 8.69
CA TRP A 195 1.80 -3.34 9.53
C TRP A 195 0.87 -4.28 8.75
N VAL A 196 0.27 -3.80 7.63
CA VAL A 196 -0.61 -4.61 6.78
C VAL A 196 0.18 -5.71 6.08
N THR A 197 1.36 -5.40 5.53
CA THR A 197 2.26 -6.40 4.93
C THR A 197 2.65 -7.47 5.95
N ILE A 198 2.96 -7.05 7.19
CA ILE A 198 3.31 -7.99 8.27
C ILE A 198 2.13 -8.90 8.62
N VAL A 199 0.93 -8.34 8.76
CA VAL A 199 -0.29 -9.13 9.03
C VAL A 199 -0.54 -10.12 7.90
N MET A 200 -0.47 -9.70 6.63
CA MET A 200 -0.71 -10.59 5.50
C MET A 200 0.28 -11.76 5.45
N ILE A 201 1.55 -11.54 5.73
CA ILE A 201 2.53 -12.65 5.76
C ILE A 201 2.31 -13.58 6.96
N LEU A 202 1.91 -13.07 8.12
CA LEU A 202 1.56 -13.90 9.28
C LEU A 202 0.39 -14.83 8.97
N GLU A 203 -0.65 -14.35 8.31
CA GLU A 203 -1.78 -15.16 7.85
C GLU A 203 -1.36 -16.21 6.81
N CYS A 204 -0.48 -15.82 5.88
CA CYS A 204 0.09 -16.79 4.93
C CYS A 204 0.87 -17.89 5.66
N LEU A 205 1.71 -17.55 6.63
CA LEU A 205 2.51 -18.50 7.41
C LEU A 205 1.65 -19.45 8.24
N ALA A 206 0.54 -18.95 8.81
CA ALA A 206 -0.42 -19.77 9.54
C ALA A 206 -1.01 -20.87 8.64
N ILE A 207 -1.33 -20.55 7.38
CA ILE A 207 -1.88 -21.51 6.41
C ILE A 207 -0.80 -22.42 5.83
N TRP A 208 0.42 -21.91 5.57
CA TRP A 208 1.51 -22.72 5.02
C TRP A 208 2.06 -23.72 6.04
N GLY A 209 1.84 -23.49 7.35
CA GLY A 209 2.33 -24.36 8.43
C GLY A 209 3.85 -24.30 8.64
N ASN A 210 4.55 -23.33 8.05
CA ASN A 210 6.01 -23.18 8.13
C ASN A 210 6.42 -22.02 9.03
N ILE A 211 6.02 -22.07 10.31
CA ILE A 211 6.25 -20.97 11.27
C ILE A 211 7.60 -21.11 11.99
N ASP A 212 8.07 -22.32 12.21
CA ASP A 212 9.23 -22.60 13.07
C ASP A 212 10.50 -21.80 12.74
N PRO A 213 10.89 -21.60 11.47
CA PRO A 213 12.06 -20.78 11.15
C PRO A 213 11.94 -19.33 11.59
N TYR A 214 10.69 -18.83 11.75
CA TYR A 214 10.37 -17.42 12.03
C TYR A 214 9.80 -17.21 13.42
N ARG A 215 9.67 -18.29 14.23
CA ARG A 215 8.99 -18.31 15.55
C ARG A 215 9.46 -17.17 16.45
N ASN A 216 10.76 -16.95 16.59
CA ASN A 216 11.30 -15.89 17.44
C ASN A 216 10.85 -14.46 17.01
N ALA A 217 10.80 -14.22 15.70
CA ALA A 217 10.33 -12.92 15.17
C ALA A 217 8.82 -12.75 15.41
N ILE A 218 8.03 -13.82 15.22
CA ILE A 218 6.58 -13.82 15.42
C ILE A 218 6.25 -13.66 16.92
N GLU A 219 6.95 -14.34 17.83
CA GLU A 219 6.78 -14.15 19.28
C GLU A 219 7.10 -12.72 19.72
N LYS A 220 8.09 -12.08 19.12
CA LYS A 220 8.39 -10.67 19.40
C LYS A 220 7.22 -9.76 18.98
N LEU A 221 6.61 -10.01 17.82
CA LEU A 221 5.42 -9.28 17.37
C LEU A 221 4.20 -9.55 18.29
N ALA A 222 4.03 -10.79 18.76
CA ALA A 222 2.95 -11.17 19.68
C ALA A 222 3.06 -10.48 21.05
N ARG A 223 4.25 -10.03 21.45
CA ARG A 223 4.49 -9.30 22.70
C ARG A 223 4.55 -7.77 22.50
N GLY A 224 4.36 -7.28 21.27
CA GLY A 224 4.42 -5.86 20.94
C GLY A 224 3.16 -5.10 21.35
N ASP A 225 3.19 -3.78 21.16
CA ASP A 225 2.10 -2.86 21.54
C ASP A 225 1.10 -2.60 20.38
N HIS A 226 1.37 -3.09 19.17
CA HIS A 226 0.50 -2.87 18.04
C HIS A 226 -0.57 -3.94 17.96
N GLY A 227 -1.79 -3.62 18.41
CA GLY A 227 -2.87 -4.59 18.62
C GLY A 227 -3.13 -5.56 17.47
N ALA A 228 -3.18 -5.08 16.20
CA ALA A 228 -3.38 -5.95 15.04
C ALA A 228 -2.23 -6.95 14.85
N LEU A 229 -0.97 -6.51 15.00
CA LEU A 229 0.19 -7.38 14.89
C LEU A 229 0.23 -8.40 16.00
N THR A 230 -0.01 -7.95 17.24
CA THR A 230 -0.03 -8.81 18.44
C THR A 230 -1.09 -9.91 18.31
N HIS A 231 -2.30 -9.54 17.86
CA HIS A 231 -3.39 -10.50 17.68
C HIS A 231 -3.06 -11.52 16.58
N THR A 232 -2.68 -11.05 15.38
CA THR A 232 -2.39 -11.93 14.23
C THR A 232 -1.17 -12.82 14.48
N ALA A 233 -0.12 -12.29 15.14
CA ALA A 233 1.04 -13.09 15.51
C ALA A 233 0.69 -14.19 16.52
N SER A 234 -0.14 -13.87 17.53
CA SER A 234 -0.63 -14.86 18.50
C SER A 234 -1.49 -15.94 17.83
N HIS A 235 -2.36 -15.54 16.90
CA HIS A 235 -3.17 -16.46 16.09
C HIS A 235 -2.29 -17.41 15.26
N ALA A 236 -1.28 -16.87 14.56
CA ALA A 236 -0.37 -17.67 13.75
C ALA A 236 0.39 -18.72 14.61
N LEU A 237 0.84 -18.36 15.81
CA LEU A 237 1.49 -19.29 16.74
C LEU A 237 0.56 -20.42 17.19
N LYS A 238 -0.68 -20.08 17.58
CA LYS A 238 -1.69 -21.08 17.99
C LYS A 238 -2.05 -22.04 16.86
N SER A 239 -2.28 -21.52 15.65
CA SER A 239 -2.58 -22.33 14.47
C SER A 239 -1.49 -23.35 14.18
N SER A 240 -0.22 -23.04 14.45
CA SER A 240 0.89 -24.00 14.31
C SER A 240 0.88 -25.11 15.36
N GLU A 241 0.20 -24.90 16.49
CA GLU A 241 0.04 -25.86 17.59
C GLU A 241 -1.23 -26.72 17.45
N GLY A 242 -2.01 -26.51 16.38
CA GLY A 242 -3.23 -27.27 16.11
C GLY A 242 -4.49 -26.71 16.77
N ASP A 243 -4.38 -25.53 17.37
CA ASP A 243 -5.52 -24.81 17.94
C ASP A 243 -6.09 -23.85 16.89
N HIS A 244 -7.17 -24.26 16.24
CA HIS A 244 -7.82 -23.47 15.17
C HIS A 244 -8.94 -22.62 15.78
N GLU A 245 -8.76 -21.31 15.79
CA GLU A 245 -9.83 -20.35 16.11
C GLU A 245 -10.88 -20.30 14.99
N GLU A 246 -12.07 -19.79 15.30
CA GLU A 246 -13.15 -19.62 14.30
C GLU A 246 -12.71 -18.69 13.15
N PRO A 247 -13.09 -18.99 11.90
CA PRO A 247 -12.68 -18.21 10.71
C PRO A 247 -12.96 -16.70 10.83
N LEU A 248 -14.09 -16.32 11.44
CA LEU A 248 -14.46 -14.90 11.62
C LEU A 248 -13.51 -14.11 12.54
N SER A 249 -12.65 -14.77 13.31
CA SER A 249 -11.61 -14.10 14.09
C SER A 249 -10.42 -13.67 13.24
N CYS A 250 -10.20 -14.31 12.08
CA CYS A 250 -9.14 -14.01 11.13
C CYS A 250 -9.37 -12.66 10.41
N LEU A 251 -8.33 -11.82 10.33
CA LEU A 251 -8.45 -10.52 9.70
C LEU A 251 -8.80 -10.61 8.19
N ILE A 252 -8.31 -11.64 7.52
CA ILE A 252 -8.61 -11.90 6.09
C ILE A 252 -10.10 -12.14 5.86
N GLU A 253 -10.75 -12.93 6.70
CA GLU A 253 -12.18 -13.18 6.62
C GLU A 253 -13.00 -11.90 6.83
N ARG A 254 -12.62 -11.08 7.81
CA ARG A 254 -13.25 -9.77 8.04
C ARG A 254 -13.09 -8.85 6.83
N ILE A 255 -11.89 -8.77 6.24
CA ILE A 255 -11.63 -7.98 5.02
C ILE A 255 -12.53 -8.47 3.88
N ASN A 256 -12.60 -9.79 3.66
CA ASN A 256 -13.43 -10.37 2.60
C ASN A 256 -14.92 -10.04 2.78
N ASN A 257 -15.41 -10.05 4.02
CA ASN A 257 -16.80 -9.71 4.32
C ASN A 257 -17.08 -8.22 4.12
N ILE A 258 -16.20 -7.33 4.61
CA ILE A 258 -16.35 -5.88 4.45
C ILE A 258 -16.34 -5.51 2.95
N ARG A 259 -15.47 -6.13 2.15
CA ARG A 259 -15.34 -5.88 0.71
C ARG A 259 -16.62 -6.20 -0.09
N LYS A 260 -17.49 -7.06 0.42
CA LYS A 260 -18.78 -7.39 -0.22
C LYS A 260 -19.79 -6.24 -0.18
N VAL A 261 -19.56 -5.24 0.67
CA VAL A 261 -20.44 -4.07 0.81
C VAL A 261 -20.00 -2.98 -0.16
N ASP A 262 -20.92 -2.52 -1.01
CA ASP A 262 -20.64 -1.52 -2.06
C ASP A 262 -19.91 -0.28 -1.55
N LEU A 263 -20.23 0.17 -0.34
CA LEU A 263 -19.60 1.31 0.32
C LEU A 263 -18.05 1.18 0.43
N PHE A 264 -17.54 -0.04 0.49
CA PHE A 264 -16.12 -0.32 0.69
C PHE A 264 -15.42 -0.88 -0.56
N HIS A 265 -16.16 -0.99 -1.68
CA HIS A 265 -15.67 -1.60 -2.92
C HIS A 265 -14.36 -0.96 -3.44
N ASP A 266 -14.22 0.36 -3.33
CA ASP A 266 -13.08 1.12 -3.86
C ASP A 266 -11.92 1.26 -2.86
N LEU A 267 -12.01 0.63 -1.69
CA LEU A 267 -10.96 0.68 -0.69
C LEU A 267 -9.81 -0.29 -1.03
N THR A 268 -8.59 0.17 -0.81
CA THR A 268 -7.39 -0.69 -0.87
C THR A 268 -7.39 -1.72 0.24
N ILE A 269 -6.65 -2.83 0.06
CA ILE A 269 -6.45 -3.85 1.11
C ILE A 269 -5.95 -3.22 2.41
N GLY A 270 -5.05 -2.24 2.33
CA GLY A 270 -4.58 -1.51 3.50
C GLY A 270 -5.68 -0.74 4.24
N GLN A 271 -6.61 -0.12 3.51
CA GLN A 271 -7.76 0.59 4.09
C GLN A 271 -8.79 -0.39 4.65
N LEU A 272 -9.08 -1.46 3.92
CA LEU A 272 -9.95 -2.54 4.38
C LEU A 272 -9.42 -3.20 5.66
N ALA A 273 -8.12 -3.46 5.74
CA ALA A 273 -7.49 -4.00 6.95
C ALA A 273 -7.65 -3.06 8.14
N ALA A 274 -7.54 -1.73 7.94
CA ALA A 274 -7.75 -0.75 9.00
C ALA A 274 -9.21 -0.72 9.48
N VAL A 275 -10.18 -0.84 8.59
CA VAL A 275 -11.60 -0.96 8.92
C VAL A 275 -11.87 -2.27 9.64
N ALA A 276 -11.40 -3.38 9.09
CA ALA A 276 -11.58 -4.72 9.64
C ALA A 276 -10.99 -4.86 11.06
N TRP A 277 -9.84 -4.23 11.30
CA TRP A 277 -9.23 -4.20 12.64
C TRP A 277 -10.08 -3.45 13.66
N LYS A 278 -10.84 -2.43 13.24
CA LYS A 278 -11.72 -1.63 14.11
C LYS A 278 -13.14 -2.20 14.22
N SER A 279 -13.49 -3.15 13.37
CA SER A 279 -14.79 -3.81 13.43
C SER A 279 -14.82 -4.89 14.52
N GLU A 280 -16.00 -5.11 15.09
CA GLU A 280 -16.29 -6.18 16.02
C GLU A 280 -17.27 -7.16 15.38
N VAL A 281 -17.12 -8.45 15.64
CA VAL A 281 -18.07 -9.48 15.27
C VAL A 281 -18.98 -9.72 16.48
N LEU A 282 -20.27 -9.52 16.27
CA LEU A 282 -21.29 -9.73 17.30
C LEU A 282 -22.21 -10.87 16.87
N SER A 283 -22.58 -11.74 17.78
CA SER A 283 -23.56 -12.82 17.57
C SER A 283 -24.83 -12.49 18.32
N PHE A 284 -25.95 -12.64 17.65
CA PHE A 284 -27.28 -12.40 18.21
C PHE A 284 -28.09 -13.70 18.20
N GLY A 285 -28.86 -13.92 19.25
CA GLY A 285 -29.79 -15.03 19.32
C GLY A 285 -31.08 -14.77 18.54
N PRO A 286 -31.93 -15.81 18.33
CA PRO A 286 -33.25 -15.62 17.75
C PRO A 286 -34.07 -14.57 18.53
N ASP A 287 -34.74 -13.65 17.82
CA ASP A 287 -35.53 -12.54 18.36
C ASP A 287 -34.72 -11.48 19.16
N GLU A 288 -33.42 -11.53 19.17
CA GLU A 288 -32.58 -10.52 19.79
C GLU A 288 -32.52 -9.23 18.94
N VAL A 289 -32.69 -8.08 19.58
CA VAL A 289 -32.72 -6.77 18.89
C VAL A 289 -31.30 -6.33 18.55
N ILE A 290 -30.97 -6.30 17.26
CA ILE A 290 -29.67 -5.85 16.73
C ILE A 290 -29.56 -4.31 16.82
N ALA A 291 -30.62 -3.59 16.45
CA ALA A 291 -30.66 -2.14 16.46
C ALA A 291 -32.05 -1.65 16.87
N SER A 292 -32.12 -0.53 17.59
CA SER A 292 -33.37 0.12 17.97
C SER A 292 -33.34 1.59 17.59
N ALA A 293 -34.44 2.12 17.07
CA ALA A 293 -34.59 3.53 16.75
C ALA A 293 -34.46 4.46 17.99
N GLU A 294 -34.63 3.91 19.18
CA GLU A 294 -34.53 4.64 20.44
C GLU A 294 -33.09 4.77 20.97
N LEU A 295 -32.17 3.96 20.43
CA LEU A 295 -30.75 4.00 20.83
C LEU A 295 -29.95 4.82 19.80
N PRO A 296 -28.98 5.62 20.26
CA PRO A 296 -28.09 6.32 19.35
C PRO A 296 -27.39 5.31 18.46
N ASN A 297 -27.32 5.61 17.15
CA ASN A 297 -26.64 4.77 16.17
C ASN A 297 -25.16 4.57 16.58
N GLN A 298 -24.78 3.35 16.91
CA GLN A 298 -23.45 3.00 17.40
C GLN A 298 -22.45 2.69 16.28
N GLY A 299 -22.84 2.85 15.01
CA GLY A 299 -21.97 2.62 13.87
C GLY A 299 -22.69 1.93 12.70
N LEU A 300 -21.91 1.54 11.69
CA LEU A 300 -22.37 0.74 10.58
C LEU A 300 -22.43 -0.74 11.00
N GLN A 301 -23.59 -1.36 10.84
CA GLN A 301 -23.80 -2.79 11.09
C GLN A 301 -23.92 -3.51 9.75
N MET A 302 -23.29 -4.66 9.65
CA MET A 302 -23.31 -5.51 8.47
C MET A 302 -23.62 -6.94 8.89
N ILE A 303 -24.66 -7.52 8.29
CA ILE A 303 -25.02 -8.94 8.47
C ILE A 303 -24.04 -9.77 7.63
N VAL A 304 -23.31 -10.66 8.26
CA VAL A 304 -22.34 -11.57 7.63
C VAL A 304 -23.00 -12.94 7.42
N GLU A 305 -23.69 -13.45 8.42
CA GLU A 305 -24.44 -14.71 8.42
C GLU A 305 -25.76 -14.53 9.14
N GLY A 306 -26.80 -15.22 8.69
CA GLY A 306 -28.15 -15.17 9.25
C GLY A 306 -29.20 -14.72 8.24
N ASP A 307 -30.48 -14.94 8.60
CA ASP A 307 -31.66 -14.56 7.84
C ASP A 307 -32.31 -13.28 8.36
#